data_716e017284afd092c3a8d40bbdb16c2b
#
_entry.id   716e017284afd092c3a8d40bbdb16c2b
#
_cell.length_a   1.000
_cell.length_b   1.000
_cell.length_c   1.000
_cell.angle_alpha   90.00
_cell.angle_beta   90.00
_cell.angle_gamma   90.00
#
_symmetry.space_group_name_H-M   'P 1'
#
loop_
_entity.id
_entity.type
_entity.pdbx_description
1 polymer ?
#
loop_
_entity_poly.entity_id
_entity_poly.type
_entity_poly.pdbx_seq_one_letter_code
_entity_poly.pdbx_strand_id
1 'polypeptide(L)' 'MTIEKLKELLAEHLDMNADEITAETEFSDLGIDSLDIAEIMMEAEDEFGVEIKFEEAGKTIGSLADYIDSKKA' A
#
# COMPACT_ATOMS: atom_id res chain seq x y z
N MET A 1 4.09 -10.56 7.36
CA MET A 1 4.94 -9.37 7.15
C MET A 1 4.11 -8.24 6.56
N THR A 2 4.51 -7.03 6.83
CA THR A 2 3.76 -5.84 6.39
C THR A 2 3.53 -5.81 4.89
N ILE A 3 4.57 -6.09 4.11
CA ILE A 3 4.45 -6.02 2.65
C ILE A 3 3.49 -7.09 2.12
N GLU A 4 3.45 -8.25 2.72
CA GLU A 4 2.54 -9.31 2.27
C GLU A 4 1.09 -8.92 2.53
N LYS A 5 0.82 -8.37 3.70
CA LYS A 5 -0.52 -7.88 4.03
C LYS A 5 -0.94 -6.75 3.10
N LEU A 6 -0.01 -5.86 2.80
CA LEU A 6 -0.25 -4.74 1.91
C LEU A 6 -0.57 -5.22 0.50
N LYS A 7 0.16 -6.22 0.01
CA LYS A 7 -0.11 -6.83 -1.29
C LYS A 7 -1.50 -7.43 -1.35
N GLU A 8 -1.89 -8.15 -0.30
CA GLU A 8 -3.21 -8.75 -0.23
C GLU A 8 -4.31 -7.70 -0.26
N LEU A 9 -4.12 -6.64 0.49
CA LEU A 9 -5.08 -5.54 0.56
C LEU A 9 -5.25 -4.89 -0.81
N LEU A 10 -4.14 -4.63 -1.48
CA LEU A 10 -4.15 -4.04 -2.83
C LEU A 10 -4.79 -4.98 -3.84
N ALA A 11 -4.47 -6.27 -3.75
CA ALA A 11 -5.00 -7.26 -4.67
C ALA A 11 -6.52 -7.35 -4.55
N GLU A 12 -7.05 -7.32 -3.33
CA GLU A 12 -8.48 -7.33 -3.11
C GLU A 12 -9.15 -6.07 -3.65
N HIS A 13 -8.57 -4.93 -3.34
CA HIS A 13 -9.14 -3.65 -3.75
C HIS A 13 -9.15 -3.49 -5.26
N LEU A 14 -8.12 -3.96 -5.94
CA LEU A 14 -7.94 -3.81 -7.38
C LEU A 14 -8.39 -5.03 -8.18
N ASP A 15 -8.86 -6.07 -7.50
CA ASP A 15 -9.33 -7.31 -8.13
C ASP A 15 -8.24 -7.93 -9.02
N MET A 16 -7.04 -8.08 -8.45
CA MET A 16 -5.91 -8.66 -9.16
C MET A 16 -5.16 -9.62 -8.22
N ASN A 17 -4.23 -10.38 -8.78
CA ASN A 17 -3.43 -11.31 -7.99
C ASN A 17 -2.32 -10.60 -7.21
N ALA A 18 -2.16 -10.97 -5.94
CA ALA A 18 -1.08 -10.41 -5.12
C ALA A 18 0.29 -10.72 -5.72
N ASP A 19 0.43 -11.81 -6.44
CA ASP A 19 1.67 -12.19 -7.09
C ASP A 19 2.13 -11.19 -8.15
N GLU A 20 1.21 -10.42 -8.68
CA GLU A 20 1.53 -9.40 -9.69
C GLU A 20 2.06 -8.12 -9.06
N ILE A 21 1.98 -8.01 -7.74
CA ILE A 21 2.42 -6.83 -7.01
C ILE A 21 3.75 -7.14 -6.31
N THR A 22 4.74 -6.28 -6.51
CA THR A 22 6.05 -6.45 -5.88
C THR A 22 6.41 -5.19 -5.10
N ALA A 23 7.48 -5.26 -4.32
CA ALA A 23 7.97 -4.10 -3.58
C ALA A 23 8.37 -2.96 -4.52
N GLU A 24 8.78 -3.28 -5.73
CA GLU A 24 9.21 -2.29 -6.72
C GLU A 24 8.06 -1.70 -7.54
N THR A 25 6.88 -2.30 -7.44
CA THR A 25 5.70 -1.80 -8.15
C THR A 25 5.34 -0.41 -7.66
N GLU A 26 5.19 0.52 -8.60
CA GLU A 26 4.76 1.88 -8.26
C GLU A 26 3.23 1.95 -8.34
N PHE A 27 2.66 2.82 -7.54
CA PHE A 27 1.19 3.01 -7.56
C PHE A 27 0.71 3.43 -8.93
N SER A 28 1.50 4.24 -9.65
CA SER A 28 1.15 4.66 -11.00
C SER A 28 1.10 3.50 -11.98
N ASP A 29 1.88 2.45 -11.73
CA ASP A 29 1.91 1.26 -12.58
C ASP A 29 0.62 0.44 -12.47
N LEU A 30 -0.10 0.61 -11.38
CA LEU A 30 -1.35 -0.11 -11.15
C LEU A 30 -2.55 0.51 -11.84
N GLY A 31 -2.36 1.67 -12.45
CA GLY A 31 -3.43 2.35 -13.18
C GLY A 31 -4.54 2.89 -12.30
N ILE A 32 -4.25 3.17 -11.03
CA ILE A 32 -5.24 3.67 -10.08
C ILE A 32 -5.15 5.20 -9.99
N ASP A 33 -6.28 5.83 -9.70
CA ASP A 33 -6.31 7.28 -9.55
C ASP A 33 -6.15 7.68 -8.08
N SER A 34 -6.18 8.98 -7.82
CA SER A 34 -5.95 9.49 -6.46
C SER A 34 -7.05 9.09 -5.48
N LEU A 35 -8.27 8.87 -5.97
CA LEU A 35 -9.34 8.42 -5.10
C LEU A 35 -9.11 6.98 -4.64
N ASP A 36 -8.69 6.12 -5.57
CA ASP A 36 -8.36 4.75 -5.23
C ASP A 36 -7.20 4.69 -4.25
N ILE A 37 -6.18 5.52 -4.48
CA ILE A 37 -5.02 5.59 -3.59
C ILE A 37 -5.46 6.02 -2.19
N ALA A 38 -6.33 7.03 -2.09
CA ALA A 38 -6.82 7.49 -0.80
C ALA A 38 -7.58 6.40 -0.06
N GLU A 39 -8.43 5.66 -0.77
CA GLU A 39 -9.18 4.55 -0.16
C GLU A 39 -8.26 3.46 0.33
N ILE A 40 -7.25 3.10 -0.47
CA ILE A 40 -6.27 2.09 -0.09
C ILE A 40 -5.49 2.52 1.15
N MET A 41 -5.10 3.80 1.21
CA MET A 41 -4.39 4.32 2.37
C MET A 41 -5.24 4.25 3.63
N MET A 42 -6.52 4.57 3.52
CA MET A 42 -7.43 4.49 4.66
C MET A 42 -7.61 3.05 5.14
N GLU A 43 -7.74 2.12 4.22
CA GLU A 43 -7.83 0.70 4.58
C GLU A 43 -6.55 0.22 5.25
N ALA A 44 -5.41 0.65 4.75
CA ALA A 44 -4.11 0.29 5.32
C ALA A 44 -3.96 0.86 6.73
N GLU A 45 -4.43 2.09 6.95
CA GLU A 45 -4.41 2.70 8.28
C GLU A 45 -5.20 1.87 9.27
N ASP A 46 -6.39 1.41 8.87
CA ASP A 46 -7.23 0.59 9.71
C ASP A 46 -6.59 -0.79 9.97
N GLU A 47 -6.02 -1.38 8.93
CA GLU A 47 -5.44 -2.71 9.03
C GLU A 47 -4.21 -2.74 9.92
N PHE A 48 -3.35 -1.74 9.78
CA PHE A 48 -2.08 -1.70 10.50
C PHE A 48 -2.14 -0.85 11.77
N GLY A 49 -3.19 -0.07 11.96
CA GLY A 49 -3.34 0.77 13.13
C GLY A 49 -2.35 1.93 13.21
N VAL A 50 -1.93 2.45 12.08
CA VAL A 50 -0.97 3.56 12.00
C VAL A 50 -1.52 4.64 11.09
N GLU A 51 -1.07 5.88 11.30
CA GLU A 51 -1.40 6.98 10.41
C GLU A 51 -0.48 6.95 9.20
N ILE A 52 -1.05 7.05 8.01
CA ILE A 52 -0.28 7.02 6.76
C ILE A 52 -0.48 8.33 6.01
N LYS A 53 0.62 9.00 5.72
CA LYS A 53 0.62 10.18 4.86
C LYS A 53 1.25 9.78 3.54
N PHE A 54 0.45 9.73 2.49
CA PHE A 54 0.88 9.22 1.21
C PHE A 54 2.11 9.95 0.66
N GLU A 55 2.16 11.26 0.82
CA GLU A 55 3.29 12.05 0.34
C GLU A 55 4.62 11.69 1.02
N GLU A 56 4.56 11.08 2.21
CA GLU A 56 5.75 10.64 2.93
C GLU A 56 6.09 9.18 2.64
N ALA A 57 5.11 8.43 2.16
CA ALA A 57 5.26 6.98 1.98
C ALA A 57 6.04 6.60 0.72
N GLY A 58 6.29 7.55 -0.17
CA GLY A 58 7.00 7.27 -1.42
C GLY A 58 6.07 6.77 -2.50
N LYS A 59 6.64 6.24 -3.57
CA LYS A 59 5.89 5.87 -4.77
C LYS A 59 5.69 4.38 -4.96
N THR A 60 6.45 3.55 -4.24
CA THR A 60 6.40 2.11 -4.43
C THR A 60 5.71 1.42 -3.28
N ILE A 61 5.28 0.19 -3.55
CA ILE A 61 4.65 -0.65 -2.53
C ILE A 61 5.65 -0.92 -1.40
N GLY A 62 6.91 -1.19 -1.73
CA GLY A 62 7.95 -1.44 -0.74
C GLY A 62 8.21 -0.23 0.15
N SER A 63 8.22 0.97 -0.43
CA SER A 63 8.43 2.17 0.37
C SER A 63 7.26 2.42 1.32
N LEU A 64 6.04 2.11 0.89
CA LEU A 64 4.89 2.21 1.77
C LEU A 64 4.99 1.20 2.91
N ALA A 65 5.41 -0.03 2.61
CA ALA A 65 5.58 -1.06 3.63
C ALA A 65 6.62 -0.62 4.66
N ASP A 66 7.75 -0.07 4.21
CA ASP A 66 8.80 0.42 5.10
C ASP A 66 8.30 1.57 5.97
N TYR A 67 7.52 2.46 5.38
CA TYR A 67 6.92 3.57 6.10
C TYR A 67 6.01 3.07 7.23
N ILE A 68 5.17 2.10 6.92
CA ILE A 68 4.27 1.50 7.92
C ILE A 68 5.07 0.85 9.03
N ASP A 69 6.10 0.09 8.67
CA ASP A 69 6.94 -0.59 9.66
C ASP A 69 7.62 0.42 10.58
N SER A 70 8.07 1.55 10.05
CA SER A 70 8.70 2.58 10.87
C SER A 70 7.71 3.22 11.83
N LYS A 71 6.44 3.31 11.46
CA LYS A 71 5.41 3.85 12.34
C LYS A 71 5.00 2.86 13.43
N LYS A 72 5.09 1.58 13.14
CA LYS A 72 4.73 0.52 14.09
C LYS A 72 5.84 0.26 15.11
N ALA A 73 7.06 0.57 14.76
CA ALA A 73 8.23 0.30 15.60
C ALA A 73 8.27 1.16 16.86
#